data_7c18ddfa55d03cd458be9f559130ff7f
#
_entry.id   7c18ddfa55d03cd458be9f559130ff7f
#
_cell.length_a   1.000
_cell.length_b   1.000
_cell.length_c   1.000
_cell.angle_alpha   90.00
_cell.angle_beta   90.00
_cell.angle_gamma   90.00
#
_symmetry.space_group_name_H-M   'P 1'
#
loop_
_entity.id
_entity.type
_entity.pdbx_description
1 polymer ?
#
loop_
_entity_poly.entity_id
_entity_poly.type
_entity_poly.pdbx_seq_one_letter_code
_entity_poly.pdbx_strand_id
1 'polypeptide(L)'
;MSKQIVSNVSYPVTPGMTVLLSIDCQFGFGAGSWEQVPHADAAVENFRTASRAWRKCGGAVAHVQTVYTPEREPSGRITDFEPGIAGSLAAGTRAAEAYPDLVLDGDLVVYTTAFSAVQSSDLVDRLRARDIDTVVVGGLTTPICVQTTVDGLSMAGLKVIVLADACASQAIGTLSAEQAHEAAIQRMAYLFAAVEDTGDFVATVRALQPATR
;
A
#
# COMPACT_ATOMS: atom_id res chain seq x y z
N MET A 1 -1.87 7.93 25.72
CA MET A 1 -0.51 7.86 25.16
C MET A 1 -0.48 6.63 24.27
N SER A 2 -0.54 6.82 22.95
CA SER A 2 -0.36 5.73 21.98
C SER A 2 1.04 5.15 22.19
N LYS A 3 1.15 3.85 22.46
CA LYS A 3 2.44 3.17 22.44
C LYS A 3 2.94 3.20 21.01
N GLN A 4 4.06 3.85 20.76
CA GLN A 4 4.72 3.80 19.46
C GLN A 4 4.99 2.32 19.12
N ILE A 5 4.46 1.88 17.99
CA ILE A 5 4.71 0.52 17.49
C ILE A 5 6.14 0.53 16.98
N VAL A 6 7.03 -0.16 17.69
CA VAL A 6 8.44 -0.22 17.32
C VAL A 6 8.71 -1.58 16.70
N SER A 7 9.07 -1.59 15.43
CA SER A 7 9.65 -2.78 14.80
C SER A 7 11.05 -3.03 15.35
N ASN A 8 11.39 -4.31 15.57
CA ASN A 8 12.74 -4.71 15.97
C ASN A 8 13.74 -4.71 14.79
N VAL A 9 13.29 -4.36 13.60
CA VAL A 9 14.06 -4.38 12.34
C VAL A 9 13.95 -3.03 11.68
N SER A 10 15.06 -2.55 11.11
CA SER A 10 15.10 -1.45 10.16
C SER A 10 15.77 -1.89 8.88
N TYR A 11 15.31 -1.39 7.75
CA TYR A 11 15.91 -1.67 6.46
C TYR A 11 16.42 -0.40 5.80
N PRO A 12 17.57 -0.45 5.11
CA PRO A 12 18.08 0.69 4.38
C PRO A 12 17.16 1.00 3.19
N VAL A 13 16.95 2.28 2.94
CA VAL A 13 16.26 2.79 1.76
C VAL A 13 17.30 3.29 0.78
N THR A 14 17.36 2.68 -0.41
CA THR A 14 18.39 2.98 -1.41
C THR A 14 17.72 3.22 -2.78
N PRO A 15 17.87 4.41 -3.40
CA PRO A 15 17.40 4.63 -4.76
C PRO A 15 17.96 3.56 -5.72
N GLY A 16 17.13 3.03 -6.59
CA GLY A 16 17.49 1.96 -7.53
C GLY A 16 17.28 0.53 -6.99
N MET A 17 17.21 0.33 -5.65
CA MET A 17 16.90 -0.97 -5.04
C MET A 17 15.61 -0.93 -4.21
N THR A 18 15.05 0.24 -4.00
CA THR A 18 13.81 0.45 -3.23
C THR A 18 12.71 1.00 -4.13
N VAL A 19 11.50 0.49 -3.97
CA VAL A 19 10.27 1.03 -4.56
C VAL A 19 9.31 1.48 -3.47
N LEU A 20 8.64 2.61 -3.68
CA LEU A 20 7.50 3.02 -2.88
C LEU A 20 6.23 2.50 -3.55
N LEU A 21 5.45 1.67 -2.85
CA LEU A 21 4.30 0.94 -3.38
C LEU A 21 3.00 1.42 -2.72
N SER A 22 2.07 1.98 -3.51
CA SER A 22 0.71 2.18 -3.02
C SER A 22 -0.15 0.93 -3.28
N ILE A 23 -1.01 0.62 -2.33
CA ILE A 23 -1.99 -0.47 -2.46
C ILE A 23 -3.39 0.13 -2.40
N ASP A 24 -4.15 -0.03 -3.46
CA ASP A 24 -5.56 0.32 -3.60
C ASP A 24 -5.91 1.74 -3.13
N CYS A 25 -5.03 2.72 -3.41
CA CYS A 25 -5.32 4.13 -3.20
C CYS A 25 -6.31 4.64 -4.26
N GLN A 26 -7.56 4.15 -4.20
CA GLN A 26 -8.64 4.37 -5.16
C GLN A 26 -9.85 5.02 -4.49
N PHE A 27 -10.65 5.76 -5.27
CA PHE A 27 -11.85 6.44 -4.75
C PHE A 27 -12.87 5.49 -4.13
N GLY A 28 -12.88 4.22 -4.50
CA GLY A 28 -13.77 3.20 -3.93
C GLY A 28 -13.60 2.98 -2.42
N PHE A 29 -12.51 3.47 -1.84
CA PHE A 29 -12.25 3.40 -0.40
C PHE A 29 -12.36 4.77 0.30
N GLY A 30 -12.61 5.84 -0.45
CA GLY A 30 -12.71 7.21 0.06
C GLY A 30 -14.05 7.56 0.68
N ALA A 31 -14.17 8.81 1.11
CA ALA A 31 -15.43 9.33 1.66
C ALA A 31 -16.57 9.27 0.64
N GLY A 32 -17.72 8.73 1.08
CA GLY A 32 -18.92 8.58 0.22
C GLY A 32 -18.89 7.36 -0.69
N SER A 33 -17.86 6.53 -0.63
CA SER A 33 -17.78 5.25 -1.32
C SER A 33 -18.53 4.14 -0.57
N TRP A 34 -18.67 2.98 -1.21
CA TRP A 34 -19.33 1.82 -0.60
C TRP A 34 -18.58 1.26 0.62
N GLU A 35 -17.24 1.34 0.63
CA GLU A 35 -16.41 0.80 1.72
C GLU A 35 -16.21 1.81 2.87
N GLN A 36 -16.22 3.09 2.58
CA GLN A 36 -16.05 4.20 3.53
C GLN A 36 -14.96 3.96 4.59
N VAL A 37 -13.71 3.96 4.14
CA VAL A 37 -12.56 3.84 5.04
C VAL A 37 -12.31 5.18 5.74
N PRO A 38 -12.53 5.29 7.06
CA PRO A 38 -12.18 6.50 7.81
C PRO A 38 -10.70 6.85 7.62
N HIS A 39 -10.39 8.14 7.49
CA HIS A 39 -9.03 8.64 7.30
C HIS A 39 -8.32 8.22 5.99
N ALA A 40 -9.04 7.62 5.01
CA ALA A 40 -8.46 7.24 3.72
C ALA A 40 -7.75 8.41 3.04
N ASP A 41 -8.41 9.59 3.01
CA ASP A 41 -7.84 10.80 2.36
C ASP A 41 -6.54 11.25 3.05
N ALA A 42 -6.47 11.16 4.39
CA ALA A 42 -5.27 11.50 5.14
C ALA A 42 -4.13 10.49 4.86
N ALA A 43 -4.44 9.20 4.83
CA ALA A 43 -3.46 8.15 4.51
C ALA A 43 -2.91 8.31 3.08
N VAL A 44 -3.78 8.61 2.12
CA VAL A 44 -3.37 8.87 0.73
C VAL A 44 -2.50 10.13 0.63
N GLU A 45 -2.80 11.21 1.37
CA GLU A 45 -1.96 12.42 1.38
C GLU A 45 -0.58 12.17 2.03
N ASN A 46 -0.51 11.34 3.06
CA ASN A 46 0.75 10.90 3.64
C ASN A 46 1.57 10.11 2.61
N PHE A 47 0.96 9.13 1.92
CA PHE A 47 1.63 8.43 0.83
C PHE A 47 2.09 9.38 -0.27
N ARG A 48 1.27 10.35 -0.67
CA ARG A 48 1.63 11.36 -1.66
C ARG A 48 2.82 12.21 -1.20
N THR A 49 2.89 12.55 0.08
CA THR A 49 4.03 13.26 0.68
C THR A 49 5.30 12.43 0.62
N ALA A 50 5.23 11.15 0.98
CA ALA A 50 6.35 10.22 0.84
C ALA A 50 6.79 10.09 -0.63
N SER A 51 5.86 9.92 -1.57
CA SER A 51 6.16 9.75 -2.99
C SER A 51 6.83 10.98 -3.61
N ARG A 52 6.36 12.18 -3.25
CA ARG A 52 6.99 13.43 -3.69
C ARG A 52 8.44 13.56 -3.20
N ALA A 53 8.70 13.19 -1.95
CA ALA A 53 10.06 13.21 -1.41
C ALA A 53 10.93 12.15 -2.10
N TRP A 54 10.42 10.94 -2.26
CA TRP A 54 11.12 9.82 -2.86
C TRP A 54 11.50 10.06 -4.32
N ARG A 55 10.57 10.59 -5.12
CA ARG A 55 10.82 10.95 -6.54
C ARG A 55 11.92 12.00 -6.70
N LYS A 56 12.07 12.95 -5.74
CA LYS A 56 13.16 13.95 -5.77
C LYS A 56 14.54 13.32 -5.63
N CYS A 57 14.63 12.11 -5.09
CA CYS A 57 15.86 11.33 -4.99
C CYS A 57 16.04 10.36 -6.18
N GLY A 58 15.20 10.43 -7.21
CA GLY A 58 15.19 9.48 -8.32
C GLY A 58 14.58 8.12 -7.96
N GLY A 59 13.84 8.05 -6.86
CA GLY A 59 13.22 6.82 -6.40
C GLY A 59 12.01 6.41 -7.22
N ALA A 60 11.88 5.11 -7.48
CA ALA A 60 10.77 4.53 -8.22
C ALA A 60 9.50 4.43 -7.37
N VAL A 61 8.34 4.64 -8.01
CA VAL A 61 7.02 4.45 -7.41
C VAL A 61 6.24 3.43 -8.21
N ALA A 62 5.49 2.59 -7.50
CA ALA A 62 4.62 1.59 -8.07
C ALA A 62 3.23 1.65 -7.42
N HIS A 63 2.22 1.16 -8.13
CA HIS A 63 0.84 1.19 -7.69
C HIS A 63 0.19 -0.16 -7.95
N VAL A 64 -0.45 -0.71 -6.93
CA VAL A 64 -1.40 -1.80 -7.04
C VAL A 64 -2.80 -1.21 -7.05
N GLN A 65 -3.63 -1.66 -7.98
CA GLN A 65 -5.02 -1.28 -8.09
C GLN A 65 -5.90 -2.50 -8.28
N THR A 66 -6.93 -2.63 -7.48
CA THR A 66 -7.98 -3.63 -7.69
C THR A 66 -8.96 -3.10 -8.73
N VAL A 67 -9.03 -3.76 -9.89
CA VAL A 67 -9.94 -3.37 -10.98
C VAL A 67 -10.52 -4.63 -11.62
N TYR A 68 -11.84 -4.74 -11.60
CA TYR A 68 -12.56 -5.87 -12.17
C TYR A 68 -13.05 -5.57 -13.59
N THR A 69 -12.92 -6.55 -14.46
CA THR A 69 -13.49 -6.56 -15.83
C THR A 69 -14.12 -7.94 -16.08
N PRO A 70 -14.90 -8.13 -17.16
CA PRO A 70 -15.40 -9.45 -17.52
C PRO A 70 -14.30 -10.52 -17.67
N GLU A 71 -13.06 -10.12 -18.04
CA GLU A 71 -11.92 -11.02 -18.19
C GLU A 71 -11.06 -11.13 -16.92
N ARG A 72 -11.29 -10.25 -15.96
CA ARG A 72 -10.56 -10.20 -14.67
C ARG A 72 -11.58 -10.12 -13.53
N GLU A 73 -12.25 -11.22 -13.28
CA GLU A 73 -13.20 -11.35 -12.19
C GLU A 73 -12.50 -11.49 -10.82
N PRO A 74 -13.22 -11.24 -9.71
CA PRO A 74 -12.69 -11.46 -8.36
C PRO A 74 -12.14 -12.88 -8.20
N SER A 75 -10.95 -12.99 -7.63
CA SER A 75 -10.25 -14.27 -7.46
C SER A 75 -10.67 -15.02 -6.20
N GLY A 76 -10.57 -16.34 -6.25
CA GLY A 76 -10.79 -17.20 -5.09
C GLY A 76 -12.26 -17.25 -4.66
N ARG A 77 -12.49 -17.16 -3.35
CA ARG A 77 -13.82 -17.24 -2.73
C ARG A 77 -14.35 -15.89 -2.22
N ILE A 78 -13.80 -14.78 -2.70
CA ILE A 78 -14.16 -13.43 -2.26
C ILE A 78 -15.66 -13.17 -2.43
N THR A 79 -16.24 -13.60 -3.54
CA THR A 79 -17.67 -13.43 -3.84
C THR A 79 -18.61 -14.21 -2.93
N ASP A 80 -18.12 -15.19 -2.17
CA ASP A 80 -18.93 -15.87 -1.16
C ASP A 80 -19.21 -14.96 0.04
N PHE A 81 -18.27 -14.06 0.36
CA PHE A 81 -18.36 -13.11 1.47
C PHE A 81 -18.89 -11.76 1.04
N GLU A 82 -18.56 -11.33 -0.17
CA GLU A 82 -18.99 -10.06 -0.76
C GLU A 82 -19.45 -10.25 -2.21
N PRO A 83 -20.72 -10.69 -2.42
CA PRO A 83 -21.23 -10.97 -3.76
C PRO A 83 -21.23 -9.78 -4.72
N GLY A 84 -21.25 -8.54 -4.18
CA GLY A 84 -21.26 -7.30 -4.95
C GLY A 84 -19.89 -6.78 -5.35
N ILE A 85 -18.80 -7.41 -4.90
CA ILE A 85 -17.45 -6.86 -5.00
C ILE A 85 -17.01 -6.55 -6.44
N ALA A 86 -17.43 -7.35 -7.42
CA ALA A 86 -17.10 -7.12 -8.83
C ALA A 86 -17.64 -5.79 -9.35
N GLY A 87 -18.80 -5.34 -8.85
CA GLY A 87 -19.38 -4.05 -9.22
C GLY A 87 -18.75 -2.86 -8.52
N SER A 88 -18.18 -3.05 -7.33
CA SER A 88 -17.66 -1.97 -6.50
C SER A 88 -16.43 -1.28 -7.09
N LEU A 89 -15.55 -2.05 -7.76
CA LEU A 89 -14.32 -1.57 -8.40
C LEU A 89 -14.30 -1.97 -9.89
N ALA A 90 -15.45 -1.91 -10.55
CA ALA A 90 -15.55 -2.21 -11.97
C ALA A 90 -14.78 -1.18 -12.82
N ALA A 91 -14.10 -1.65 -13.84
CA ALA A 91 -13.36 -0.80 -14.77
C ALA A 91 -14.25 0.30 -15.38
N GLY A 92 -13.72 1.51 -15.49
CA GLY A 92 -14.44 2.67 -16.00
C GLY A 92 -15.36 3.36 -14.99
N THR A 93 -15.45 2.87 -13.75
CA THR A 93 -16.16 3.56 -12.67
C THR A 93 -15.24 4.50 -11.91
N ARG A 94 -15.83 5.55 -11.33
CA ARG A 94 -15.08 6.47 -10.45
C ARG A 94 -14.43 5.74 -9.26
N ALA A 95 -15.06 4.71 -8.75
CA ALA A 95 -14.55 3.94 -7.63
C ALA A 95 -13.22 3.22 -7.96
N ALA A 96 -13.07 2.73 -9.19
CA ALA A 96 -11.86 2.06 -9.66
C ALA A 96 -10.71 3.02 -9.99
N GLU A 97 -10.95 4.32 -10.10
CA GLU A 97 -9.90 5.30 -10.39
C GLU A 97 -9.00 5.53 -9.17
N ALA A 98 -7.69 5.69 -9.42
CA ALA A 98 -6.76 6.16 -8.40
C ALA A 98 -7.08 7.59 -7.96
N TYR A 99 -6.68 7.96 -6.75
CA TYR A 99 -6.71 9.35 -6.32
C TYR A 99 -5.89 10.24 -7.27
N PRO A 100 -6.33 11.50 -7.52
CA PRO A 100 -5.64 12.40 -8.45
C PRO A 100 -4.18 12.62 -8.07
N ASP A 101 -3.33 12.81 -9.08
CA ASP A 101 -1.91 13.13 -8.92
C ASP A 101 -1.08 12.10 -8.12
N LEU A 102 -1.63 10.89 -7.93
CA LEU A 102 -0.92 9.80 -7.25
C LEU A 102 -0.08 8.98 -8.23
N VAL A 103 -0.70 8.55 -9.32
CA VAL A 103 -0.07 7.79 -10.41
C VAL A 103 0.44 8.78 -11.45
N LEU A 104 1.74 8.73 -11.74
CA LEU A 104 2.36 9.60 -12.74
C LEU A 104 2.88 8.78 -13.92
N ASP A 105 3.13 9.47 -15.04
CA ASP A 105 3.73 8.83 -16.22
C ASP A 105 5.08 8.18 -15.86
N GLY A 106 5.23 6.93 -16.27
CA GLY A 106 6.43 6.12 -15.98
C GLY A 106 6.36 5.29 -14.71
N ASP A 107 5.33 5.45 -13.87
CA ASP A 107 5.12 4.59 -12.72
C ASP A 107 4.73 3.16 -13.14
N LEU A 108 5.14 2.19 -12.35
CA LEU A 108 4.68 0.82 -12.51
C LEU A 108 3.25 0.69 -11.96
N VAL A 109 2.29 0.36 -12.81
CA VAL A 109 0.93 0.03 -12.37
C VAL A 109 0.70 -1.47 -12.54
N VAL A 110 0.20 -2.10 -11.48
CA VAL A 110 -0.15 -3.52 -11.43
C VAL A 110 -1.60 -3.66 -11.04
N TYR A 111 -2.36 -4.39 -11.84
CA TYR A 111 -3.76 -4.68 -11.53
C TYR A 111 -3.90 -6.03 -10.84
N THR A 112 -4.72 -6.07 -9.81
CA THR A 112 -5.02 -7.27 -9.03
C THR A 112 -6.52 -7.58 -9.05
N THR A 113 -6.86 -8.84 -8.77
CA THR A 113 -8.24 -9.33 -8.64
C THR A 113 -8.47 -10.02 -7.29
N ALA A 114 -7.46 -10.03 -6.42
CA ALA A 114 -7.54 -10.56 -5.07
C ALA A 114 -6.93 -9.55 -4.09
N PHE A 115 -7.13 -9.77 -2.80
CA PHE A 115 -6.60 -8.91 -1.74
C PHE A 115 -5.07 -8.91 -1.69
N SER A 116 -4.40 -9.99 -2.07
CA SER A 116 -2.94 -10.04 -2.17
C SER A 116 -2.49 -9.80 -3.60
N ALA A 117 -1.79 -8.70 -3.83
CA ALA A 117 -1.16 -8.42 -5.13
C ALA A 117 -0.09 -9.46 -5.50
N VAL A 118 0.56 -10.08 -4.51
CA VAL A 118 1.57 -11.12 -4.77
C VAL A 118 0.97 -12.40 -5.33
N GLN A 119 -0.26 -12.74 -4.89
CA GLN A 119 -0.93 -13.97 -5.33
C GLN A 119 -1.68 -13.82 -6.65
N SER A 120 -2.10 -12.61 -7.01
CA SER A 120 -2.99 -12.38 -8.15
C SER A 120 -2.39 -11.52 -9.25
N SER A 121 -1.08 -11.26 -9.20
CA SER A 121 -0.38 -10.50 -10.23
C SER A 121 1.08 -10.92 -10.36
N ASP A 122 1.77 -10.32 -11.32
CA ASP A 122 3.22 -10.48 -11.56
C ASP A 122 4.08 -9.45 -10.81
N LEU A 123 3.57 -8.84 -9.73
CA LEU A 123 4.24 -7.77 -8.98
C LEU A 123 5.67 -8.15 -8.60
N VAL A 124 5.86 -9.32 -7.95
CA VAL A 124 7.18 -9.74 -7.46
C VAL A 124 8.18 -9.92 -8.59
N ASP A 125 7.76 -10.50 -9.70
CA ASP A 125 8.62 -10.70 -10.88
C ASP A 125 9.02 -9.37 -11.51
N ARG A 126 8.07 -8.41 -11.58
CA ARG A 126 8.36 -7.05 -12.07
C ARG A 126 9.30 -6.28 -11.16
N LEU A 127 9.21 -6.46 -9.84
CA LEU A 127 10.13 -5.85 -8.89
C LEU A 127 11.53 -6.44 -9.02
N ARG A 128 11.63 -7.76 -9.06
CA ARG A 128 12.92 -8.46 -9.25
C ARG A 128 13.61 -8.12 -10.57
N ALA A 129 12.84 -8.02 -11.66
CA ALA A 129 13.36 -7.58 -12.96
C ALA A 129 13.94 -6.16 -12.99
N ARG A 130 13.71 -5.39 -11.90
CA ARG A 130 14.24 -4.03 -11.69
C ARG A 130 15.26 -3.95 -10.55
N ASP A 131 15.77 -5.10 -10.11
CA ASP A 131 16.72 -5.22 -8.99
C ASP A 131 16.18 -4.62 -7.67
N ILE A 132 14.85 -4.58 -7.49
CA ILE A 132 14.22 -4.12 -6.26
C ILE A 132 14.28 -5.25 -5.22
N ASP A 133 14.86 -4.95 -4.07
CA ASP A 133 14.92 -5.83 -2.89
C ASP A 133 14.13 -5.27 -1.69
N THR A 134 13.78 -4.00 -1.71
CA THR A 134 13.09 -3.28 -0.62
C THR A 134 11.82 -2.61 -1.13
N VAL A 135 10.72 -2.82 -0.42
CA VAL A 135 9.40 -2.25 -0.76
C VAL A 135 8.89 -1.43 0.42
N VAL A 136 8.67 -0.13 0.20
CA VAL A 136 8.02 0.76 1.18
C VAL A 136 6.54 0.84 0.83
N VAL A 137 5.67 0.46 1.75
CA VAL A 137 4.24 0.22 1.48
C VAL A 137 3.36 1.22 2.22
N GLY A 138 2.38 1.77 1.52
CA GLY A 138 1.22 2.45 2.09
C GLY A 138 -0.04 2.10 1.30
N GLY A 139 -1.22 2.38 1.82
CA GLY A 139 -2.47 2.14 1.09
C GLY A 139 -3.63 1.63 1.91
N LEU A 140 -4.61 1.05 1.24
CA LEU A 140 -5.93 0.69 1.74
C LEU A 140 -6.27 -0.77 1.37
N THR A 141 -6.96 -1.53 2.22
CA THR A 141 -7.17 -1.24 3.64
C THR A 141 -6.14 -1.99 4.46
N THR A 142 -5.73 -1.43 5.59
CA THR A 142 -4.61 -1.96 6.37
C THR A 142 -4.70 -3.46 6.67
N PRO A 143 -5.82 -4.00 7.21
CA PRO A 143 -5.89 -5.40 7.61
C PRO A 143 -6.20 -6.38 6.46
N ILE A 144 -6.49 -5.89 5.26
CA ILE A 144 -6.87 -6.72 4.12
C ILE A 144 -5.82 -6.62 3.01
N CYS A 145 -5.96 -5.69 2.06
CA CYS A 145 -5.07 -5.63 0.89
C CYS A 145 -3.62 -5.29 1.27
N VAL A 146 -3.42 -4.36 2.21
CA VAL A 146 -2.08 -4.00 2.67
C VAL A 146 -1.43 -5.19 3.37
N GLN A 147 -2.07 -5.72 4.42
CA GLN A 147 -1.49 -6.81 5.21
C GLN A 147 -1.21 -8.06 4.37
N THR A 148 -2.16 -8.51 3.54
CA THR A 148 -1.97 -9.72 2.73
C THR A 148 -0.89 -9.56 1.66
N THR A 149 -0.73 -8.35 1.12
CA THR A 149 0.35 -8.05 0.18
C THR A 149 1.71 -7.97 0.90
N VAL A 150 1.78 -7.32 2.06
CA VAL A 150 2.99 -7.25 2.91
C VAL A 150 3.46 -8.65 3.30
N ASP A 151 2.55 -9.51 3.77
CA ASP A 151 2.85 -10.90 4.08
C ASP A 151 3.47 -11.61 2.85
N GLY A 152 2.84 -11.48 1.70
CA GLY A 152 3.31 -12.09 0.46
C GLY A 152 4.68 -11.58 0.02
N LEU A 153 4.93 -10.26 0.07
CA LEU A 153 6.22 -9.67 -0.27
C LEU A 153 7.34 -10.16 0.67
N SER A 154 7.07 -10.15 1.98
CA SER A 154 8.01 -10.65 2.98
C SER A 154 8.33 -12.12 2.80
N MET A 155 7.32 -12.97 2.56
CA MET A 155 7.50 -14.40 2.29
C MET A 155 8.18 -14.67 0.94
N ALA A 156 8.08 -13.76 -0.01
CA ALA A 156 8.85 -13.81 -1.26
C ALA A 156 10.33 -13.37 -1.09
N GLY A 157 10.75 -13.00 0.12
CA GLY A 157 12.13 -12.63 0.47
C GLY A 157 12.47 -11.15 0.24
N LEU A 158 11.48 -10.29 0.01
CA LEU A 158 11.69 -8.85 -0.07
C LEU A 158 11.71 -8.23 1.34
N LYS A 159 12.52 -7.19 1.51
CA LYS A 159 12.48 -6.32 2.69
C LYS A 159 11.26 -5.42 2.59
N VAL A 160 10.44 -5.37 3.62
CA VAL A 160 9.22 -4.57 3.60
C VAL A 160 9.25 -3.53 4.71
N ILE A 161 8.93 -2.29 4.37
CA ILE A 161 8.73 -1.18 5.31
C ILE A 161 7.28 -0.72 5.12
N VAL A 162 6.52 -0.61 6.20
CA VAL A 162 5.14 -0.09 6.17
C VAL A 162 5.10 1.31 6.76
N LEU A 163 4.57 2.26 6.00
CA LEU A 163 4.25 3.60 6.49
C LEU A 163 2.91 3.54 7.20
N ALA A 164 2.91 3.46 8.52
CA ALA A 164 1.71 3.22 9.30
C ALA A 164 0.64 4.30 9.08
N ASP A 165 1.02 5.56 9.11
CA ASP A 165 0.14 6.71 8.90
C ASP A 165 -0.26 6.95 7.44
N ALA A 166 0.36 6.24 6.49
CA ALA A 166 -0.04 6.16 5.09
C ALA A 166 -0.96 4.95 4.80
N CYS A 167 -1.48 4.31 5.84
CA CYS A 167 -2.48 3.24 5.76
C CYS A 167 -3.72 3.61 6.57
N ALA A 168 -4.88 3.10 6.17
CA ALA A 168 -6.13 3.28 6.90
C ALA A 168 -7.02 2.03 6.78
N SER A 169 -7.97 1.88 7.68
CA SER A 169 -8.87 0.74 7.79
C SER A 169 -10.32 1.17 7.93
N GLN A 170 -11.22 0.30 7.52
CA GLN A 170 -12.63 0.29 7.96
C GLN A 170 -12.77 -0.48 9.28
N ALA A 171 -13.95 -0.40 9.89
CA ALA A 171 -14.31 -1.27 11.00
C ALA A 171 -14.45 -2.72 10.52
N ILE A 172 -14.04 -3.69 11.32
CA ILE A 172 -14.15 -5.13 11.00
C ILE A 172 -14.80 -5.87 12.16
N GLY A 173 -15.98 -6.40 11.93
CA GLY A 173 -16.73 -7.08 12.97
C GLY A 173 -16.98 -6.18 14.18
N THR A 174 -16.41 -6.52 15.33
CA THR A 174 -16.52 -5.73 16.57
C THR A 174 -15.37 -4.73 16.77
N LEU A 175 -14.38 -4.72 15.89
CA LEU A 175 -13.26 -3.78 15.97
C LEU A 175 -13.63 -2.47 15.29
N SER A 176 -13.34 -1.34 15.94
CA SER A 176 -13.37 -0.06 15.26
C SER A 176 -12.31 0.01 14.14
N ALA A 177 -12.40 1.00 13.26
CA ALA A 177 -11.42 1.22 12.20
C ALA A 177 -9.99 1.38 12.76
N GLU A 178 -9.85 2.14 13.84
CA GLU A 178 -8.56 2.36 14.52
C GLU A 178 -8.03 1.06 15.15
N GLN A 179 -8.90 0.27 15.79
CA GLN A 179 -8.52 -1.00 16.39
C GLN A 179 -8.09 -2.02 15.33
N ALA A 180 -8.81 -2.10 14.21
CA ALA A 180 -8.48 -2.98 13.10
C ALA A 180 -7.14 -2.57 12.44
N HIS A 181 -6.94 -1.27 12.24
CA HIS A 181 -5.67 -0.71 11.75
C HIS A 181 -4.52 -1.05 12.70
N GLU A 182 -4.64 -0.71 13.98
CA GLU A 182 -3.58 -0.91 14.97
C GLU A 182 -3.21 -2.40 15.10
N ALA A 183 -4.19 -3.29 15.16
CA ALA A 183 -3.94 -4.73 15.23
C ALA A 183 -3.17 -5.26 14.02
N ALA A 184 -3.51 -4.79 12.81
CA ALA A 184 -2.83 -5.17 11.58
C ALA A 184 -1.39 -4.64 11.54
N ILE A 185 -1.16 -3.37 11.90
CA ILE A 185 0.17 -2.78 11.96
C ILE A 185 1.04 -3.52 12.99
N GLN A 186 0.54 -3.80 14.20
CA GLN A 186 1.28 -4.55 15.21
C GLN A 186 1.66 -5.95 14.72
N ARG A 187 0.72 -6.65 14.04
CA ARG A 187 1.02 -7.97 13.48
C ARG A 187 2.11 -7.91 12.41
N MET A 188 2.04 -6.93 11.50
CA MET A 188 3.09 -6.76 10.47
C MET A 188 4.44 -6.43 11.10
N ALA A 189 4.49 -5.52 12.08
CA ALA A 189 5.70 -5.15 12.80
C ALA A 189 6.35 -6.32 13.55
N TYR A 190 5.54 -7.30 13.97
CA TYR A 190 6.05 -8.43 14.77
C TYR A 190 6.96 -9.36 13.96
N LEU A 191 6.61 -9.69 12.69
CA LEU A 191 7.34 -10.70 11.91
C LEU A 191 7.48 -10.41 10.41
N PHE A 192 6.83 -9.39 9.84
CA PHE A 192 6.72 -9.27 8.38
C PHE A 192 7.36 -8.00 7.82
N ALA A 193 7.38 -6.91 8.56
CA ALA A 193 7.83 -5.62 8.05
C ALA A 193 8.49 -4.77 9.12
N ALA A 194 9.39 -3.88 8.72
CA ALA A 194 9.69 -2.69 9.49
C ALA A 194 8.48 -1.75 9.43
N VAL A 195 8.23 -0.99 10.49
CA VAL A 195 7.13 -0.02 10.55
C VAL A 195 7.67 1.33 10.98
N GLU A 196 7.31 2.36 10.24
CA GLU A 196 7.65 3.75 10.55
C GLU A 196 6.53 4.68 10.10
N ASP A 197 6.59 5.95 10.48
CA ASP A 197 5.68 6.98 9.98
C ASP A 197 6.24 7.69 8.74
N THR A 198 5.36 8.28 7.95
CA THR A 198 5.74 9.05 6.75
C THR A 198 6.78 10.12 7.05
N GLY A 199 6.70 10.77 8.23
CA GLY A 199 7.67 11.79 8.66
C GLY A 199 9.09 11.25 8.77
N ASP A 200 9.25 10.07 9.36
CA ASP A 200 10.56 9.41 9.53
C ASP A 200 11.13 8.96 8.19
N PHE A 201 10.29 8.37 7.32
CA PHE A 201 10.68 8.03 5.96
C PHE A 201 11.17 9.26 5.18
N VAL A 202 10.41 10.36 5.22
CA VAL A 202 10.78 11.61 4.53
C VAL A 202 12.08 12.19 5.07
N ALA A 203 12.32 12.10 6.39
CA ALA A 203 13.59 12.54 6.98
C ALA A 203 14.76 11.69 6.47
N THR A 204 14.61 10.36 6.44
CA THR A 204 15.59 9.43 5.86
C THR A 204 15.89 9.76 4.40
N VAL A 205 14.85 9.95 3.58
CA VAL A 205 14.98 10.26 2.16
C VAL A 205 15.69 11.60 1.93
N ARG A 206 15.40 12.63 2.74
CA ARG A 206 16.08 13.92 2.65
C ARG A 206 17.58 13.83 2.94
N ALA A 207 17.97 12.95 3.86
CA ALA A 207 19.38 12.72 4.17
C ALA A 207 20.16 12.05 3.03
N LEU A 208 19.46 11.40 2.08
CA LEU A 208 20.08 10.82 0.88
C LEU A 208 20.39 11.87 -0.21
N GLN A 209 19.79 13.06 -0.13
CA GLN A 209 20.04 14.11 -1.11
C GLN A 209 21.43 14.73 -0.86
N PRO A 210 22.26 14.92 -1.90
CA PRO A 210 23.50 15.65 -1.72
C PRO A 210 23.19 17.07 -1.22
N ALA A 211 23.95 17.53 -0.23
CA ALA A 211 23.81 18.88 0.27
C ALA A 211 23.90 19.87 -0.91
N THR A 212 22.81 20.58 -1.16
CA THR A 212 22.80 21.69 -2.14
C THR A 212 23.82 22.71 -1.68
N ARG A 213 24.91 22.82 -2.42
CA ARG A 213 25.94 23.90 -2.22
C ARG A 213 25.41 25.23 -2.75
#